data_2bdedebd34474d03d113207b955250c8
#
_entry.id   2bdedebd34474d03d113207b955250c8
#
_cell.length_a   1.000
_cell.length_b   1.000
_cell.length_c   1.000
_cell.angle_alpha   90.00
_cell.angle_beta   90.00
_cell.angle_gamma   90.00
#
_symmetry.space_group_name_H-M   'P 1'
#
loop_
_entity.id
_entity.type
_entity.pdbx_description
1 polymer ?
#
loop_
_entity_poly.entity_id
_entity_poly.type
_entity_poly.pdbx_seq_one_letter_code
_entity_poly.pdbx_strand_id
1 'polypeptide(L)'
;MEITAQFQENVIAAILENRNTFEGSDKDYAKTLDLNYSVYSRLKKGETERIIGKQSMITIARKLNVQMFEDTWKSVETTVYSKIKEDLQKCQNQSISIILVDDCGIGKTYSAQRIVKKMTNAFYIDCSQCKTKQQFIRTLAGTVGVRNSGRYIDVKEDLKYYLNNFTKPLIVLDEAGDLEYNAFLELKELSNATVKRCGWYMMGADGLRAKVVRGIRNEKVGYKEIFDRYTGSFTQISPTGKDDRTAFYIDLIGSVATANVNDTSQVNKLVKQCLKKESSLRLLETLIKTGE
;
A
#
# COMPACT_ATOMS: atom_id res chain seq x y z
N MET A 1 1.27 -13.31 -25.23
CA MET A 1 0.19 -12.96 -24.32
C MET A 1 -0.69 -11.93 -25.03
N GLU A 2 -1.96 -12.22 -25.25
CA GLU A 2 -2.89 -11.29 -25.88
C GLU A 2 -3.51 -10.38 -24.82
N ILE A 3 -3.60 -9.09 -25.11
CA ILE A 3 -4.30 -8.11 -24.30
C ILE A 3 -5.76 -8.13 -24.70
N THR A 4 -6.67 -8.47 -23.78
CA THR A 4 -8.10 -8.44 -24.04
C THR A 4 -8.60 -6.99 -24.14
N ALA A 5 -9.69 -6.76 -24.86
CA ALA A 5 -10.33 -5.43 -24.93
C ALA A 5 -10.73 -4.95 -23.54
N GLN A 6 -11.31 -5.83 -22.71
CA GLN A 6 -11.69 -5.51 -21.33
C GLN A 6 -10.51 -5.06 -20.48
N PHE A 7 -9.35 -5.73 -20.57
CA PHE A 7 -8.16 -5.29 -19.85
C PHE A 7 -7.68 -3.90 -20.30
N GLN A 8 -7.73 -3.63 -21.62
CA GLN A 8 -7.38 -2.31 -22.14
C GLN A 8 -8.30 -1.22 -21.61
N GLU A 9 -9.60 -1.46 -21.59
CA GLU A 9 -10.59 -0.55 -21.00
C GLU A 9 -10.34 -0.32 -19.51
N ASN A 10 -10.07 -1.37 -18.74
CA ASN A 10 -9.78 -1.29 -17.32
C ASN A 10 -8.51 -0.45 -17.05
N VAL A 11 -7.46 -0.59 -17.87
CA VAL A 11 -6.25 0.22 -17.73
C VAL A 11 -6.52 1.69 -18.06
N ILE A 12 -7.27 1.97 -19.11
CA ILE A 12 -7.64 3.35 -19.49
C ILE A 12 -8.49 4.00 -18.40
N ALA A 13 -9.50 3.28 -17.90
CA ALA A 13 -10.32 3.76 -16.80
C ALA A 13 -9.47 4.08 -15.56
N ALA A 14 -8.52 3.19 -15.19
CA ALA A 14 -7.61 3.40 -14.08
C ALA A 14 -6.69 4.62 -14.29
N ILE A 15 -6.22 4.88 -15.51
CA ILE A 15 -5.44 6.08 -15.84
C ILE A 15 -6.27 7.34 -15.56
N LEU A 16 -7.51 7.38 -16.00
CA LEU A 16 -8.37 8.55 -15.86
C LEU A 16 -8.83 8.76 -14.41
N GLU A 17 -9.12 7.70 -13.68
CA GLU A 17 -9.51 7.74 -12.27
C GLU A 17 -8.34 8.18 -11.37
N ASN A 18 -7.16 7.58 -11.56
CA ASN A 18 -5.97 7.90 -10.76
C ASN A 18 -5.51 9.35 -10.95
N ARG A 19 -5.82 9.97 -12.12
CA ARG A 19 -5.56 11.40 -12.34
C ARG A 19 -6.20 12.28 -11.29
N ASN A 20 -7.35 11.91 -10.77
CA ASN A 20 -8.10 12.72 -9.79
C ASN A 20 -7.40 12.77 -8.41
N THR A 21 -6.52 11.83 -8.12
CA THR A 21 -5.75 11.75 -6.87
C THR A 21 -4.35 12.36 -6.99
N PHE A 22 -3.94 12.79 -8.19
CA PHE A 22 -2.62 13.35 -8.46
C PHE A 22 -2.66 14.88 -8.42
N GLU A 23 -1.85 15.48 -7.57
CA GLU A 23 -1.64 16.95 -7.54
C GLU A 23 -0.59 17.34 -8.57
N GLY A 24 -0.97 18.21 -9.51
CA GLY A 24 -0.08 18.68 -10.57
C GLY A 24 -0.75 18.74 -11.93
N SER A 25 0.01 19.08 -12.97
CA SER A 25 -0.51 19.19 -14.33
C SER A 25 -0.75 17.81 -14.98
N ASP A 26 -1.61 17.77 -15.99
CA ASP A 26 -1.82 16.60 -16.84
C ASP A 26 -0.52 16.11 -17.50
N LYS A 27 0.38 17.04 -17.80
CA LYS A 27 1.69 16.73 -18.38
C LYS A 27 2.60 16.01 -17.37
N ASP A 28 2.57 16.42 -16.12
CA ASP A 28 3.34 15.79 -15.07
C ASP A 28 2.77 14.41 -14.72
N TYR A 29 1.44 14.31 -14.65
CA TYR A 29 0.78 13.02 -14.48
C TYR A 29 1.14 12.02 -15.59
N ALA A 30 1.08 12.43 -16.86
CA ALA A 30 1.46 11.56 -17.97
C ALA A 30 2.89 11.04 -17.83
N LYS A 31 3.82 11.87 -17.36
CA LYS A 31 5.21 11.45 -17.09
C LYS A 31 5.33 10.37 -16.02
N THR A 32 4.50 10.39 -14.97
CA THR A 32 4.53 9.35 -13.93
C THR A 32 4.21 7.96 -14.49
N LEU A 33 3.41 7.93 -15.54
CA LEU A 33 3.01 6.71 -16.23
C LEU A 33 3.91 6.37 -17.43
N ASP A 34 5.00 7.12 -17.67
CA ASP A 34 5.85 7.02 -18.85
C ASP A 34 5.05 7.19 -20.16
N LEU A 35 3.99 8.00 -20.11
CA LEU A 35 3.18 8.34 -21.28
C LEU A 35 3.59 9.68 -21.89
N ASN A 36 3.54 9.75 -23.22
CA ASN A 36 3.60 11.05 -23.89
C ASN A 36 2.33 11.84 -23.58
N TYR A 37 2.47 13.12 -23.29
CA TYR A 37 1.33 14.00 -23.01
C TYR A 37 0.28 14.01 -24.15
N SER A 38 0.70 13.93 -25.42
CA SER A 38 -0.22 13.84 -26.55
C SER A 38 -1.11 12.59 -26.49
N VAL A 39 -0.56 11.45 -26.06
CA VAL A 39 -1.29 10.18 -25.85
C VAL A 39 -2.30 10.36 -24.73
N TYR A 40 -1.88 10.90 -23.59
CA TYR A 40 -2.78 11.17 -22.46
C TYR A 40 -3.92 12.13 -22.84
N SER A 41 -3.63 13.20 -23.60
CA SER A 41 -4.63 14.16 -24.07
C SER A 41 -5.69 13.52 -24.96
N ARG A 42 -5.29 12.54 -25.81
CA ARG A 42 -6.22 11.78 -26.67
C ARG A 42 -7.11 10.84 -25.82
N LEU A 43 -6.52 10.19 -24.79
CA LEU A 43 -7.32 9.37 -23.85
C LEU A 43 -8.40 10.20 -23.14
N LYS A 44 -8.07 11.42 -22.69
CA LYS A 44 -9.06 12.34 -22.09
C LYS A 44 -10.20 12.73 -23.03
N LYS A 45 -9.96 12.71 -24.35
CA LYS A 45 -10.98 12.98 -25.37
C LYS A 45 -11.81 11.74 -25.72
N GLY A 46 -11.56 10.61 -25.06
CA GLY A 46 -12.29 9.36 -25.30
C GLY A 46 -11.73 8.50 -26.43
N GLU A 47 -10.57 8.85 -27.01
CA GLU A 47 -9.91 7.97 -27.95
C GLU A 47 -9.29 6.79 -27.19
N THR A 48 -9.61 5.55 -27.57
CA THR A 48 -9.14 4.35 -26.86
C THR A 48 -8.42 3.36 -27.75
N GLU A 49 -8.68 3.39 -29.05
CA GLU A 49 -8.14 2.40 -29.98
C GLU A 49 -6.68 2.67 -30.36
N ARG A 50 -5.83 1.66 -30.15
CA ARG A 50 -4.40 1.61 -30.56
C ARG A 50 -3.55 2.82 -30.13
N ILE A 51 -3.94 3.53 -29.08
CA ILE A 51 -3.24 4.74 -28.61
C ILE A 51 -2.03 4.37 -27.73
N ILE A 52 -2.15 3.32 -26.93
CA ILE A 52 -1.08 2.83 -26.05
C ILE A 52 -0.56 1.51 -26.58
N GLY A 53 0.75 1.43 -26.79
CA GLY A 53 1.40 0.19 -27.20
C GLY A 53 1.31 -0.90 -26.12
N LYS A 54 1.32 -2.16 -26.53
CA LYS A 54 1.14 -3.34 -25.68
C LYS A 54 2.06 -3.35 -24.44
N GLN A 55 3.33 -3.05 -24.62
CA GLN A 55 4.32 -3.02 -23.54
C GLN A 55 4.06 -1.88 -22.54
N SER A 56 3.71 -0.70 -23.06
CA SER A 56 3.35 0.46 -22.22
C SER A 56 2.07 0.18 -21.43
N MET A 57 1.07 -0.49 -22.03
CA MET A 57 -0.15 -0.90 -21.38
C MET A 57 0.12 -1.79 -20.16
N ILE A 58 0.99 -2.80 -20.32
CA ILE A 58 1.39 -3.71 -19.23
C ILE A 58 2.15 -2.94 -18.14
N THR A 59 3.04 -2.03 -18.53
CA THR A 59 3.82 -1.22 -17.57
C THR A 59 2.92 -0.31 -16.76
N ILE A 60 1.95 0.34 -17.40
CA ILE A 60 0.97 1.22 -16.74
C ILE A 60 0.04 0.40 -15.84
N ALA A 61 -0.48 -0.74 -16.33
CA ALA A 61 -1.30 -1.64 -15.53
C ALA A 61 -0.59 -2.05 -14.23
N ARG A 62 0.70 -2.39 -14.31
CA ARG A 62 1.52 -2.70 -13.14
C ARG A 62 1.67 -1.50 -12.19
N LYS A 63 1.93 -0.30 -12.72
CA LYS A 63 2.06 0.92 -11.92
C LYS A 63 0.76 1.28 -11.20
N LEU A 64 -0.38 1.12 -11.87
CA LEU A 64 -1.71 1.41 -11.34
C LEU A 64 -2.35 0.21 -10.63
N ASN A 65 -1.62 -0.92 -10.55
CA ASN A 65 -2.12 -2.17 -9.97
C ASN A 65 -3.48 -2.60 -10.56
N VAL A 66 -3.56 -2.57 -11.91
CA VAL A 66 -4.72 -3.08 -12.66
C VAL A 66 -4.49 -4.56 -12.96
N GLN A 67 -5.41 -5.41 -12.56
CA GLN A 67 -5.32 -6.84 -12.79
C GLN A 67 -5.77 -7.19 -14.22
N MET A 68 -5.13 -8.22 -14.80
CA MET A 68 -5.47 -8.71 -16.16
C MET A 68 -6.73 -9.57 -16.19
N PHE A 69 -7.16 -10.04 -15.03
CA PHE A 69 -8.34 -10.88 -14.86
C PHE A 69 -9.27 -10.19 -13.87
N GLU A 70 -10.58 -10.36 -14.06
CA GLU A 70 -11.55 -9.87 -13.09
C GLU A 70 -11.34 -10.60 -11.76
N ASP A 71 -11.08 -9.82 -10.73
CA ASP A 71 -11.09 -10.31 -9.37
C ASP A 71 -12.56 -10.42 -8.93
N THR A 72 -13.05 -11.65 -8.89
CA THR A 72 -14.42 -11.92 -8.40
C THR A 72 -14.57 -11.70 -6.90
N TRP A 73 -13.43 -11.43 -6.22
CA TRP A 73 -13.41 -11.25 -4.78
C TRP A 73 -14.04 -9.91 -4.36
N LYS A 74 -15.13 -10.01 -3.61
CA LYS A 74 -15.84 -8.84 -3.09
C LYS A 74 -15.17 -8.27 -1.87
N SER A 75 -14.93 -6.96 -1.89
CA SER A 75 -14.36 -6.23 -0.77
C SER A 75 -15.38 -5.98 0.32
N VAL A 76 -14.94 -6.08 1.57
CA VAL A 76 -15.74 -5.76 2.75
C VAL A 76 -15.00 -4.71 3.58
N GLU A 77 -15.71 -3.72 4.08
CA GLU A 77 -15.17 -2.79 5.08
C GLU A 77 -15.18 -3.48 6.46
N THR A 78 -14.09 -4.15 6.77
CA THR A 78 -13.87 -4.83 8.05
C THR A 78 -13.37 -3.85 9.11
N THR A 79 -13.35 -4.28 10.39
CA THR A 79 -12.71 -3.51 11.48
C THR A 79 -11.27 -3.15 11.15
N VAL A 80 -10.52 -4.06 10.49
CA VAL A 80 -9.14 -3.80 10.03
C VAL A 80 -9.11 -2.70 8.98
N TYR A 81 -10.00 -2.73 7.99
CA TYR A 81 -10.10 -1.69 6.97
C TYR A 81 -10.42 -0.33 7.58
N SER A 82 -11.42 -0.27 8.46
CA SER A 82 -11.84 0.97 9.10
C SER A 82 -10.74 1.58 9.97
N LYS A 83 -10.02 0.75 10.73
CA LYS A 83 -8.91 1.21 11.57
C LYS A 83 -7.73 1.73 10.75
N ILE A 84 -7.32 1.02 9.70
CA ILE A 84 -6.26 1.49 8.80
C ILE A 84 -6.68 2.79 8.11
N LYS A 85 -7.93 2.91 7.67
CA LYS A 85 -8.46 4.15 7.07
C LYS A 85 -8.35 5.34 8.02
N GLU A 86 -8.76 5.15 9.27
CA GLU A 86 -8.63 6.17 10.31
C GLU A 86 -7.18 6.58 10.54
N ASP A 87 -6.27 5.62 10.69
CA ASP A 87 -4.86 5.87 10.94
C ASP A 87 -4.19 6.58 9.76
N LEU A 88 -4.47 6.18 8.52
CA LEU A 88 -3.96 6.84 7.31
C LEU A 88 -4.45 8.28 7.20
N GLN A 89 -5.74 8.51 7.47
CA GLN A 89 -6.31 9.86 7.48
C GLN A 89 -5.68 10.74 8.58
N LYS A 90 -5.43 10.20 9.77
CA LYS A 90 -4.72 10.90 10.85
C LYS A 90 -3.28 11.23 10.43
N CYS A 91 -2.55 10.25 9.90
CA CYS A 91 -1.17 10.49 9.42
C CYS A 91 -1.13 11.60 8.38
N GLN A 92 -2.03 11.58 7.40
CA GLN A 92 -2.08 12.59 6.34
C GLN A 92 -2.48 13.96 6.86
N ASN A 93 -3.58 14.04 7.62
CA ASN A 93 -4.15 15.33 8.05
C ASN A 93 -3.27 16.06 9.05
N GLN A 94 -2.58 15.32 9.92
CA GLN A 94 -1.78 15.86 11.02
C GLN A 94 -0.27 15.80 10.76
N SER A 95 0.15 15.22 9.62
CA SER A 95 1.57 14.96 9.28
C SER A 95 2.31 14.23 10.42
N ILE A 96 1.66 13.22 11.00
CA ILE A 96 2.22 12.34 12.03
C ILE A 96 2.65 11.00 11.45
N SER A 97 3.36 10.22 12.25
CA SER A 97 3.87 8.91 11.84
C SER A 97 3.40 7.82 12.79
N ILE A 98 2.92 6.68 12.25
CA ILE A 98 2.40 5.54 13.02
C ILE A 98 3.07 4.25 12.55
N ILE A 99 3.36 3.32 13.47
CA ILE A 99 3.80 1.95 13.16
C ILE A 99 2.68 0.99 13.55
N LEU A 100 2.12 0.31 12.56
CA LEU A 100 1.19 -0.80 12.77
C LEU A 100 1.95 -2.13 12.70
N VAL A 101 1.89 -2.90 13.78
CA VAL A 101 2.39 -4.29 13.80
C VAL A 101 1.25 -5.20 14.25
N ASP A 102 0.86 -6.11 13.38
CA ASP A 102 -0.26 -6.99 13.64
C ASP A 102 -0.12 -8.32 12.87
N ASP A 103 -0.99 -9.27 13.16
CA ASP A 103 -0.99 -10.61 12.58
C ASP A 103 -0.96 -10.61 11.06
N CYS A 104 -0.32 -11.64 10.51
CA CYS A 104 -0.34 -11.89 9.08
C CYS A 104 -1.76 -12.28 8.61
N GLY A 105 -2.13 -11.84 7.41
CA GLY A 105 -3.36 -12.30 6.75
C GLY A 105 -4.67 -11.73 7.28
N ILE A 106 -4.66 -10.69 8.12
CA ILE A 106 -5.87 -9.98 8.57
C ILE A 106 -6.37 -8.92 7.56
N GLY A 107 -5.68 -8.79 6.41
CA GLY A 107 -6.09 -7.86 5.35
C GLY A 107 -5.41 -6.49 5.37
N LYS A 108 -4.28 -6.31 6.08
CA LYS A 108 -3.53 -5.02 6.13
C LYS A 108 -3.17 -4.47 4.75
N THR A 109 -2.42 -5.24 3.99
CA THR A 109 -1.98 -4.89 2.62
C THR A 109 -3.14 -4.53 1.71
N TYR A 110 -4.17 -5.39 1.69
CA TYR A 110 -5.36 -5.19 0.89
C TYR A 110 -6.10 -3.89 1.23
N SER A 111 -6.29 -3.64 2.53
CA SER A 111 -6.94 -2.42 3.02
C SER A 111 -6.14 -1.17 2.66
N ALA A 112 -4.84 -1.16 2.95
CA ALA A 112 -3.97 -0.02 2.69
C ALA A 112 -3.93 0.35 1.21
N GLN A 113 -3.77 -0.63 0.31
CA GLN A 113 -3.76 -0.39 -1.14
C GLN A 113 -5.07 0.22 -1.65
N ARG A 114 -6.23 -0.28 -1.17
CA ARG A 114 -7.54 0.25 -1.58
C ARG A 114 -7.82 1.64 -1.03
N ILE A 115 -7.38 1.93 0.19
CA ILE A 115 -7.57 3.24 0.81
C ILE A 115 -6.68 4.28 0.12
N VAL A 116 -5.39 3.97 -0.07
CA VAL A 116 -4.43 4.88 -0.70
C VAL A 116 -4.87 5.27 -2.12
N LYS A 117 -5.44 4.34 -2.91
CA LYS A 117 -5.97 4.64 -4.24
C LYS A 117 -7.06 5.73 -4.25
N LYS A 118 -7.76 5.93 -3.13
CA LYS A 118 -8.84 6.92 -2.99
C LYS A 118 -8.39 8.22 -2.31
N MET A 119 -7.13 8.28 -1.85
CA MET A 119 -6.59 9.44 -1.14
C MET A 119 -5.67 10.25 -2.06
N THR A 120 -5.84 11.56 -2.09
CA THR A 120 -4.95 12.48 -2.83
C THR A 120 -3.60 12.57 -2.15
N ASN A 121 -2.51 12.56 -2.93
CA ASN A 121 -1.12 12.64 -2.44
C ASN A 121 -0.76 11.54 -1.43
N ALA A 122 -1.39 10.39 -1.52
CA ALA A 122 -1.05 9.21 -0.74
C ALA A 122 -0.34 8.17 -1.62
N PHE A 123 0.78 7.64 -1.14
CA PHE A 123 1.68 6.79 -1.91
C PHE A 123 1.96 5.50 -1.16
N TYR A 124 1.71 4.36 -1.82
CA TYR A 124 1.92 3.03 -1.25
C TYR A 124 3.22 2.41 -1.78
N ILE A 125 4.04 1.90 -0.89
CA ILE A 125 5.31 1.23 -1.19
C ILE A 125 5.32 -0.16 -0.55
N ASP A 126 5.49 -1.18 -1.36
CA ASP A 126 5.83 -2.54 -0.90
C ASP A 126 7.34 -2.65 -0.70
N CYS A 127 7.78 -2.59 0.55
CA CYS A 127 9.20 -2.64 0.91
C CYS A 127 9.83 -4.00 0.63
N SER A 128 9.05 -5.06 0.48
CA SER A 128 9.56 -6.38 0.09
C SER A 128 10.16 -6.39 -1.31
N GLN A 129 9.73 -5.46 -2.18
CA GLN A 129 10.19 -5.31 -3.56
C GLN A 129 11.33 -4.29 -3.73
N CYS A 130 11.68 -3.55 -2.66
CA CYS A 130 12.68 -2.48 -2.73
C CYS A 130 13.54 -2.40 -1.47
N LYS A 131 14.17 -3.52 -1.11
CA LYS A 131 14.85 -3.72 0.18
C LYS A 131 16.10 -2.87 0.37
N THR A 132 16.84 -2.62 -0.70
CA THR A 132 18.13 -1.90 -0.63
C THR A 132 17.95 -0.39 -0.67
N LYS A 133 18.93 0.35 -0.17
CA LYS A 133 19.00 1.81 -0.18
C LYS A 133 18.60 2.42 -1.53
N GLN A 134 19.20 1.96 -2.62
CA GLN A 134 18.95 2.53 -3.94
C GLN A 134 17.56 2.16 -4.49
N GLN A 135 17.15 0.89 -4.30
CA GLN A 135 15.82 0.45 -4.73
C GLN A 135 14.75 1.24 -3.99
N PHE A 136 14.86 1.37 -2.67
CA PHE A 136 13.88 2.09 -1.85
C PHE A 136 13.69 3.54 -2.32
N ILE A 137 14.78 4.32 -2.41
CA ILE A 137 14.69 5.73 -2.82
C ILE A 137 14.16 5.88 -4.25
N ARG A 138 14.62 5.04 -5.20
CA ARG A 138 14.17 5.11 -6.59
C ARG A 138 12.73 4.67 -6.76
N THR A 139 12.29 3.63 -6.03
CA THR A 139 10.90 3.19 -6.05
C THR A 139 10.00 4.26 -5.46
N LEU A 140 10.36 4.83 -4.32
CA LEU A 140 9.59 5.89 -3.68
C LEU A 140 9.50 7.12 -4.60
N ALA A 141 10.62 7.59 -5.18
CA ALA A 141 10.62 8.71 -6.12
C ALA A 141 9.70 8.46 -7.33
N GLY A 142 9.79 7.27 -7.94
CA GLY A 142 8.93 6.90 -9.06
C GLY A 142 7.45 6.81 -8.69
N THR A 143 7.12 6.34 -7.48
CA THR A 143 5.74 6.26 -7.00
C THR A 143 5.16 7.65 -6.70
N VAL A 144 5.97 8.54 -6.15
CA VAL A 144 5.60 9.96 -5.92
C VAL A 144 5.47 10.74 -7.23
N GLY A 145 6.01 10.23 -8.33
CA GLY A 145 6.00 10.90 -9.64
C GLY A 145 7.19 11.81 -9.89
N VAL A 146 8.24 11.66 -9.10
CA VAL A 146 9.50 12.37 -9.25
C VAL A 146 10.46 11.56 -10.13
N ARG A 147 11.43 12.22 -10.74
CA ARG A 147 12.50 11.55 -11.48
C ARG A 147 13.19 10.50 -10.59
N ASN A 148 13.24 9.26 -11.05
CA ASN A 148 13.82 8.13 -10.32
C ASN A 148 15.10 7.56 -10.96
N SER A 149 15.65 8.23 -11.97
CA SER A 149 16.87 7.88 -12.71
C SER A 149 17.92 8.99 -12.59
N GLY A 150 19.17 8.68 -12.93
CA GLY A 150 20.30 9.63 -12.80
C GLY A 150 21.10 9.41 -11.52
N ARG A 151 21.82 10.44 -11.07
CA ARG A 151 22.64 10.34 -9.84
C ARG A 151 21.73 10.17 -8.62
N TYR A 152 22.13 9.28 -7.73
CA TYR A 152 21.36 8.96 -6.52
C TYR A 152 21.03 10.20 -5.67
N ILE A 153 22.01 11.09 -5.51
CA ILE A 153 21.82 12.27 -4.68
C ILE A 153 20.77 13.22 -5.26
N ASP A 154 20.75 13.39 -6.59
CA ASP A 154 19.77 14.26 -7.25
C ASP A 154 18.34 13.70 -7.08
N VAL A 155 18.18 12.38 -7.25
CA VAL A 155 16.87 11.71 -7.04
C VAL A 155 16.39 11.91 -5.59
N LYS A 156 17.29 11.81 -4.63
CA LYS A 156 16.94 11.99 -3.20
C LYS A 156 16.58 13.43 -2.87
N GLU A 157 17.32 14.39 -3.38
CA GLU A 157 17.03 15.82 -3.13
C GLU A 157 15.74 16.25 -3.84
N ASP A 158 15.50 15.79 -5.09
CA ASP A 158 14.24 16.01 -5.78
C ASP A 158 13.06 15.43 -4.96
N LEU A 159 13.20 14.20 -4.44
CA LEU A 159 12.17 13.55 -3.61
C LEU A 159 11.89 14.36 -2.33
N LYS A 160 12.92 14.81 -1.60
CA LYS A 160 12.75 15.64 -0.42
C LYS A 160 12.03 16.95 -0.74
N TYR A 161 12.42 17.59 -1.84
CA TYR A 161 11.79 18.82 -2.28
C TYR A 161 10.29 18.64 -2.55
N TYR A 162 9.92 17.59 -3.31
CA TYR A 162 8.51 17.32 -3.63
C TYR A 162 7.70 16.96 -2.39
N LEU A 163 8.20 16.07 -1.51
CA LEU A 163 7.50 15.71 -0.27
C LEU A 163 7.25 16.92 0.66
N ASN A 164 8.12 17.93 0.62
CA ASN A 164 7.94 19.16 1.40
C ASN A 164 6.97 20.17 0.77
N ASN A 165 6.69 20.03 -0.53
CA ASN A 165 5.86 20.98 -1.28
C ASN A 165 4.50 20.43 -1.70
N PHE A 166 4.24 19.11 -1.59
CA PHE A 166 2.91 18.58 -1.77
C PHE A 166 1.97 18.99 -0.63
N THR A 167 0.69 19.08 -0.96
CA THR A 167 -0.35 19.31 0.05
C THR A 167 -0.62 18.02 0.82
N LYS A 168 -0.18 17.96 2.08
CA LYS A 168 -0.39 16.82 2.99
C LYS A 168 -0.03 15.46 2.37
N PRO A 169 1.22 15.24 1.94
CA PRO A 169 1.62 13.94 1.40
C PRO A 169 1.58 12.87 2.49
N LEU A 170 1.25 11.64 2.08
CA LEU A 170 1.26 10.46 2.93
C LEU A 170 2.06 9.34 2.26
N ILE A 171 3.03 8.79 2.97
CA ILE A 171 3.78 7.60 2.54
C ILE A 171 3.36 6.40 3.40
N VAL A 172 2.91 5.36 2.74
CA VAL A 172 2.53 4.08 3.36
C VAL A 172 3.57 3.03 2.98
N LEU A 173 4.27 2.51 3.98
CA LEU A 173 5.33 1.51 3.86
C LEU A 173 4.80 0.16 4.34
N ASP A 174 4.49 -0.74 3.42
CA ASP A 174 4.10 -2.12 3.74
C ASP A 174 5.33 -3.02 3.77
N GLU A 175 5.28 -4.09 4.58
CA GLU A 175 6.40 -5.01 4.84
C GLU A 175 7.71 -4.25 5.18
N ALA A 176 7.60 -3.17 5.97
CA ALA A 176 8.73 -2.31 6.30
C ALA A 176 9.87 -3.03 7.05
N GLY A 177 9.56 -4.19 7.65
CA GLY A 177 10.55 -5.10 8.22
C GLY A 177 11.58 -5.62 7.22
N ASP A 178 11.27 -5.62 5.93
CA ASP A 178 12.14 -6.13 4.85
C ASP A 178 13.22 -5.14 4.42
N LEU A 179 13.09 -3.85 4.75
CA LEU A 179 14.09 -2.85 4.40
C LEU A 179 15.45 -3.22 5.03
N GLU A 180 16.52 -3.24 4.25
CA GLU A 180 17.87 -3.36 4.76
C GLU A 180 18.25 -2.18 5.65
N TYR A 181 19.28 -2.33 6.47
CA TYR A 181 19.71 -1.30 7.41
C TYR A 181 19.99 0.06 6.74
N ASN A 182 20.69 0.04 5.61
CA ASN A 182 20.99 1.28 4.88
C ASN A 182 19.73 1.94 4.30
N ALA A 183 18.74 1.16 3.87
CA ALA A 183 17.45 1.69 3.42
C ALA A 183 16.65 2.28 4.60
N PHE A 184 16.74 1.65 5.77
CA PHE A 184 16.12 2.14 7.00
C PHE A 184 16.75 3.49 7.47
N LEU A 185 18.05 3.69 7.24
CA LEU A 185 18.69 4.99 7.47
C LEU A 185 18.23 6.07 6.50
N GLU A 186 17.97 5.71 5.23
CA GLU A 186 17.36 6.65 4.27
C GLU A 186 15.93 7.03 4.68
N LEU A 187 15.14 6.06 5.17
CA LEU A 187 13.82 6.35 5.72
C LEU A 187 13.91 7.33 6.89
N LYS A 188 14.89 7.14 7.81
CA LYS A 188 15.16 8.11 8.89
C LYS A 188 15.45 9.50 8.35
N GLU A 189 16.32 9.59 7.35
CA GLU A 189 16.70 10.88 6.76
C GLU A 189 15.49 11.57 6.10
N LEU A 190 14.70 10.85 5.31
CA LEU A 190 13.49 11.39 4.70
C LEU A 190 12.45 11.84 5.73
N SER A 191 12.19 11.01 6.74
CA SER A 191 11.26 11.35 7.82
C SER A 191 11.72 12.60 8.58
N ASN A 192 13.04 12.78 8.77
CA ASN A 192 13.61 13.98 9.36
C ASN A 192 13.44 15.21 8.48
N ALA A 193 13.71 15.06 7.18
CA ALA A 193 13.63 16.15 6.22
C ALA A 193 12.20 16.64 5.96
N THR A 194 11.19 15.82 6.30
CA THR A 194 9.76 16.09 6.01
C THR A 194 8.91 16.20 7.26
N VAL A 195 9.51 16.50 8.41
CA VAL A 195 8.81 16.69 9.70
C VAL A 195 7.72 17.76 9.58
N LYS A 196 6.51 17.46 10.09
CA LYS A 196 5.33 18.34 10.01
C LYS A 196 4.84 18.66 8.59
N ARG A 197 5.37 17.98 7.58
CA ARG A 197 4.97 18.13 6.17
C ARG A 197 4.37 16.87 5.60
N CYS A 198 4.97 15.71 5.88
CA CYS A 198 4.57 14.42 5.34
C CYS A 198 4.11 13.48 6.46
N GLY A 199 2.98 12.80 6.24
CA GLY A 199 2.55 11.69 7.06
C GLY A 199 3.29 10.41 6.66
N TRP A 200 3.65 9.58 7.64
CA TRP A 200 4.31 8.30 7.40
C TRP A 200 3.56 7.19 8.12
N TYR A 201 3.18 6.16 7.40
CA TYR A 201 2.55 4.98 7.98
C TYR A 201 3.37 3.74 7.65
N MET A 202 3.91 3.11 8.68
CA MET A 202 4.72 1.91 8.54
C MET A 202 3.91 0.71 9.02
N MET A 203 3.82 -0.35 8.23
CA MET A 203 3.12 -1.56 8.66
C MET A 203 3.91 -2.82 8.34
N GLY A 204 3.64 -3.86 9.13
CA GLY A 204 4.26 -5.17 9.01
C GLY A 204 3.70 -6.16 10.01
N ALA A 205 4.36 -7.29 10.12
CA ALA A 205 4.08 -8.32 11.14
C ALA A 205 5.17 -8.27 12.25
N ASP A 206 5.19 -9.29 13.11
CA ASP A 206 6.14 -9.38 14.23
C ASP A 206 7.62 -9.26 13.83
N GLY A 207 7.96 -9.59 12.59
CA GLY A 207 9.31 -9.36 12.05
C GLY A 207 9.73 -7.89 12.08
N LEU A 208 8.81 -6.96 11.81
CA LEU A 208 9.06 -5.52 11.92
C LEU A 208 9.32 -5.13 13.39
N ARG A 209 8.47 -5.59 14.31
CA ARG A 209 8.64 -5.36 15.75
C ARG A 209 10.00 -5.89 16.25
N ALA A 210 10.30 -7.15 15.93
CA ALA A 210 11.54 -7.79 16.32
C ALA A 210 12.78 -7.05 15.79
N LYS A 211 12.72 -6.56 14.55
CA LYS A 211 13.79 -5.77 13.95
C LYS A 211 14.02 -4.46 14.65
N VAL A 212 12.96 -3.69 14.90
CA VAL A 212 13.05 -2.38 15.59
C VAL A 212 13.55 -2.56 17.02
N VAL A 213 12.93 -3.47 17.78
CA VAL A 213 13.33 -3.76 19.18
C VAL A 213 14.79 -4.24 19.27
N ARG A 214 15.21 -5.14 18.38
CA ARG A 214 16.61 -5.60 18.32
C ARG A 214 17.57 -4.45 17.97
N GLY A 215 17.17 -3.58 17.02
CA GLY A 215 17.97 -2.42 16.64
C GLY A 215 18.17 -1.45 17.81
N ILE A 216 17.11 -1.17 18.56
CA ILE A 216 17.15 -0.30 19.76
C ILE A 216 18.02 -0.95 20.85
N ARG A 217 17.79 -2.24 21.17
CA ARG A 217 18.57 -2.96 22.19
C ARG A 217 20.07 -3.01 21.88
N ASN A 218 20.41 -3.10 20.60
CA ASN A 218 21.81 -3.15 20.14
C ASN A 218 22.37 -1.74 19.86
N GLU A 219 21.68 -0.68 20.28
CA GLU A 219 22.07 0.74 20.10
C GLU A 219 22.43 1.10 18.65
N LYS A 220 21.83 0.39 17.69
CA LYS A 220 22.03 0.71 16.26
C LYS A 220 21.43 2.06 15.92
N VAL A 221 22.29 2.92 15.34
CA VAL A 221 21.88 4.26 14.89
C VAL A 221 20.62 4.20 14.03
N GLY A 222 19.68 5.08 14.30
CA GLY A 222 18.46 5.25 13.50
C GLY A 222 17.23 4.54 14.04
N TYR A 223 17.36 3.43 14.75
CA TYR A 223 16.19 2.68 15.21
C TYR A 223 15.43 3.39 16.33
N LYS A 224 16.13 3.87 17.35
CA LYS A 224 15.51 4.60 18.47
C LYS A 224 14.86 5.90 17.98
N GLU A 225 15.55 6.64 17.11
CA GLU A 225 15.07 7.91 16.58
C GLU A 225 13.85 7.74 15.68
N ILE A 226 13.80 6.70 14.81
CA ILE A 226 12.62 6.40 14.03
C ILE A 226 11.49 5.97 14.96
N PHE A 227 11.72 5.04 15.88
CA PHE A 227 10.70 4.57 16.79
C PHE A 227 10.03 5.70 17.57
N ASP A 228 10.85 6.63 18.10
CA ASP A 228 10.36 7.81 18.81
C ASP A 228 9.48 8.71 17.90
N ARG A 229 9.92 8.95 16.65
CA ARG A 229 9.13 9.72 15.67
C ARG A 229 7.79 9.08 15.31
N TYR A 230 7.73 7.76 15.34
CA TYR A 230 6.53 6.99 15.07
C TYR A 230 5.75 6.70 16.37
N THR A 231 5.60 7.72 17.23
CA THR A 231 4.86 7.71 18.50
C THR A 231 5.48 6.87 19.63
N GLY A 232 6.66 6.30 19.44
CA GLY A 232 7.34 5.47 20.45
C GLY A 232 6.58 4.21 20.86
N SER A 233 5.61 3.78 20.03
CA SER A 233 4.77 2.61 20.30
C SER A 233 4.38 1.89 19.02
N PHE A 234 4.12 0.59 19.12
CA PHE A 234 3.50 -0.18 18.06
C PHE A 234 1.98 -0.15 18.26
N THR A 235 1.24 0.26 17.22
CA THR A 235 -0.21 0.08 17.21
C THR A 235 -0.55 -1.34 16.78
N GLN A 236 -1.67 -1.84 17.27
CA GLN A 236 -2.22 -3.16 16.95
C GLN A 236 -3.73 -3.04 16.85
N ILE A 237 -4.34 -3.79 15.93
CA ILE A 237 -5.79 -3.82 15.68
C ILE A 237 -6.41 -5.04 16.35
N SER A 238 -5.75 -6.21 16.18
CA SER A 238 -6.22 -7.44 16.81
C SER A 238 -6.10 -7.36 18.33
N PRO A 239 -7.14 -7.74 19.08
CA PRO A 239 -7.09 -7.77 20.55
C PRO A 239 -6.05 -8.75 21.08
N THR A 240 -5.52 -8.46 22.28
CA THR A 240 -4.56 -9.34 22.96
C THR A 240 -5.23 -10.38 23.86
N GLY A 241 -6.46 -10.12 24.34
CA GLY A 241 -7.25 -11.07 25.14
C GLY A 241 -7.71 -12.26 24.29
N LYS A 242 -7.63 -13.50 24.83
CA LYS A 242 -7.96 -14.71 24.09
C LYS A 242 -9.39 -14.72 23.54
N ASP A 243 -10.36 -14.36 24.36
CA ASP A 243 -11.77 -14.39 23.97
C ASP A 243 -12.10 -13.26 23.00
N ASP A 244 -11.61 -12.04 23.25
CA ASP A 244 -11.78 -10.87 22.37
C ASP A 244 -11.11 -11.13 21.02
N ARG A 245 -9.93 -11.77 21.02
CA ARG A 245 -9.20 -12.14 19.81
C ARG A 245 -10.00 -13.18 19.00
N THR A 246 -10.59 -14.15 19.67
CA THR A 246 -11.45 -15.15 19.00
C THR A 246 -12.67 -14.48 18.38
N ALA A 247 -13.34 -13.61 19.12
CA ALA A 247 -14.50 -12.85 18.63
C ALA A 247 -14.12 -11.97 17.41
N PHE A 248 -12.98 -11.28 17.49
CA PHE A 248 -12.46 -10.48 16.38
C PHE A 248 -12.25 -11.31 15.11
N TYR A 249 -11.65 -12.51 15.20
CA TYR A 249 -11.45 -13.35 14.03
C TYR A 249 -12.74 -13.95 13.51
N ILE A 250 -13.71 -14.29 14.37
CA ILE A 250 -15.04 -14.75 13.96
C ILE A 250 -15.72 -13.66 13.12
N ASP A 251 -15.72 -12.42 13.60
CA ASP A 251 -16.31 -11.28 12.89
C ASP A 251 -15.58 -11.01 11.57
N LEU A 252 -14.26 -10.93 11.60
CA LEU A 252 -13.43 -10.65 10.42
C LEU A 252 -13.63 -11.68 9.31
N ILE A 253 -13.51 -12.96 9.65
CA ILE A 253 -13.64 -14.07 8.70
C ILE A 253 -15.09 -14.21 8.24
N GLY A 254 -16.04 -14.10 9.17
CA GLY A 254 -17.47 -14.20 8.88
C GLY A 254 -17.96 -13.13 7.92
N SER A 255 -17.58 -11.89 8.16
CA SER A 255 -17.94 -10.75 7.28
C SER A 255 -17.42 -10.94 5.85
N VAL A 256 -16.15 -11.34 5.71
CA VAL A 256 -15.54 -11.57 4.39
C VAL A 256 -16.13 -12.83 3.72
N ALA A 257 -16.36 -13.91 4.46
CA ALA A 257 -16.98 -15.12 3.93
C ALA A 257 -18.39 -14.82 3.40
N THR A 258 -19.22 -14.14 4.19
CA THR A 258 -20.60 -13.81 3.80
C THR A 258 -20.69 -13.05 2.48
N ALA A 259 -19.73 -12.17 2.22
CA ALA A 259 -19.71 -11.42 0.96
C ALA A 259 -19.24 -12.23 -0.25
N ASN A 260 -18.49 -13.31 -0.02
CA ASN A 260 -17.77 -14.04 -1.08
C ASN A 260 -18.28 -15.46 -1.33
N VAL A 261 -19.19 -15.97 -0.52
CA VAL A 261 -19.87 -17.26 -0.78
C VAL A 261 -21.22 -17.04 -1.43
N ASN A 262 -21.65 -18.00 -2.24
CA ASN A 262 -22.99 -17.98 -2.83
C ASN A 262 -24.04 -18.54 -1.83
N ASP A 263 -23.63 -19.47 -0.96
CA ASP A 263 -24.48 -20.10 0.06
C ASP A 263 -23.99 -19.71 1.47
N THR A 264 -24.74 -18.85 2.12
CA THR A 264 -24.42 -18.34 3.47
C THR A 264 -24.45 -19.43 4.56
N SER A 265 -25.06 -20.59 4.30
CA SER A 265 -25.02 -21.71 5.25
C SER A 265 -23.61 -22.26 5.48
N GLN A 266 -22.71 -22.06 4.53
CA GLN A 266 -21.31 -22.49 4.60
C GLN A 266 -20.42 -21.60 5.46
N VAL A 267 -20.85 -20.36 5.77
CA VAL A 267 -20.04 -19.36 6.49
C VAL A 267 -19.54 -19.91 7.83
N ASN A 268 -20.41 -20.52 8.62
CA ASN A 268 -20.04 -21.07 9.94
C ASN A 268 -19.01 -22.20 9.83
N LYS A 269 -19.10 -23.04 8.78
CA LYS A 269 -18.13 -24.12 8.51
C LYS A 269 -16.75 -23.50 8.20
N LEU A 270 -16.70 -22.52 7.30
CA LEU A 270 -15.48 -21.83 6.88
C LEU A 270 -14.81 -21.09 8.05
N VAL A 271 -15.58 -20.38 8.87
CA VAL A 271 -15.09 -19.72 10.08
C VAL A 271 -14.43 -20.73 11.02
N LYS A 272 -15.10 -21.83 11.32
CA LYS A 272 -14.55 -22.90 12.19
C LYS A 272 -13.26 -23.51 11.61
N GLN A 273 -13.20 -23.74 10.30
CA GLN A 273 -12.01 -24.27 9.64
C GLN A 273 -10.82 -23.31 9.74
N CYS A 274 -11.06 -22.01 9.50
CA CYS A 274 -10.03 -20.99 9.61
C CYS A 274 -9.52 -20.86 11.06
N LEU A 275 -10.41 -20.80 12.04
CA LEU A 275 -10.03 -20.69 13.45
C LEU A 275 -9.22 -21.91 13.93
N LYS A 276 -9.61 -23.14 13.54
CA LYS A 276 -8.89 -24.37 13.92
C LYS A 276 -7.44 -24.40 13.45
N LYS A 277 -7.13 -23.71 12.34
CA LYS A 277 -5.79 -23.66 11.76
C LYS A 277 -5.03 -22.37 12.17
N GLU A 278 -5.52 -21.64 13.17
CA GLU A 278 -4.99 -20.32 13.59
C GLU A 278 -4.74 -19.38 12.39
N SER A 279 -5.65 -19.42 11.42
CA SER A 279 -5.35 -18.94 10.10
C SER A 279 -6.19 -17.73 9.70
N SER A 280 -5.82 -17.18 8.61
CA SER A 280 -6.03 -15.83 8.10
C SER A 280 -7.07 -15.81 6.97
N LEU A 281 -7.40 -14.63 6.49
CA LEU A 281 -8.21 -14.42 5.28
C LEU A 281 -7.61 -15.09 4.02
N ARG A 282 -6.30 -15.39 4.01
CA ARG A 282 -5.66 -16.15 2.91
C ARG A 282 -6.17 -17.58 2.84
N LEU A 283 -6.34 -18.25 3.99
CA LEU A 283 -6.94 -19.58 4.01
C LEU A 283 -8.41 -19.52 3.60
N LEU A 284 -9.16 -18.55 4.10
CA LEU A 284 -10.56 -18.36 3.69
C LEU A 284 -10.69 -18.23 2.17
N GLU A 285 -9.85 -17.41 1.55
CA GLU A 285 -9.82 -17.25 0.09
C GLU A 285 -9.55 -18.60 -0.61
N THR A 286 -8.59 -19.37 -0.11
CA THR A 286 -8.27 -20.69 -0.65
C THR A 286 -9.48 -21.63 -0.54
N LEU A 287 -10.10 -21.74 0.63
CA LEU A 287 -11.24 -22.62 0.85
C LEU A 287 -12.44 -22.26 -0.05
N ILE A 288 -12.72 -20.97 -0.21
CA ILE A 288 -13.80 -20.51 -1.10
C ILE A 288 -13.49 -20.85 -2.57
N LYS A 289 -12.24 -20.66 -3.01
CA LYS A 289 -11.83 -20.94 -4.39
C LYS A 289 -11.76 -22.43 -4.71
N THR A 290 -11.45 -23.28 -3.74
CA THR A 290 -11.38 -24.76 -3.92
C THR A 290 -12.71 -25.43 -3.69
N GLY A 291 -13.69 -24.76 -3.08
CA GLY A 291 -15.00 -25.35 -2.74
C GLY A 291 -14.95 -26.35 -1.59
N GLU A 292 -13.92 -26.30 -0.74
CA GLU A 292 -13.71 -27.23 0.40
C GLU A 292 -14.44 -26.84 1.69
#